data_6951387189eaa649538a0b9565dd12d2
#
_entry.id   6951387189eaa649538a0b9565dd12d2
#
_cell.length_a   1.000
_cell.length_b   1.000
_cell.length_c   1.000
_cell.angle_alpha   90.00
_cell.angle_beta   90.00
_cell.angle_gamma   90.00
#
_symmetry.space_group_name_H-M   'P 1'
#
loop_
_entity.id
_entity.type
_entity.pdbx_description
1 polymer ?
#
loop_
_entity_poly.entity_id
_entity_poly.type
_entity_poly.pdbx_seq_one_letter_code
_entity_poly.pdbx_strand_id
1 'polypeptide(L)'
;SSPYVMTSRQINIPYLLKIGEGKIAKIGKYLFDKDMTGIALFWGEGMEKMLGGRLKRGLDEHGIEILSEDTVSSIAVEDITAAAFSLPAGVKAVVGVGGGKVLDFAKYTSYLLRLPYISVPTSMSNDGFCSPTSSLTAGGARKTVKSAIPYGVVIDLDVIAGCPKSFLYSGVGDMIAKVSALWDWKAAFNRGYERFNDFASMMSYNSLDLLFLRHSSDPASPRFQRSLATSLLYSGIAMEIAGTSRPASGSEHLISHALDELAQKPKMHGLQVGTAAYLCAMLQENPETGGVRDILTATGFFDFVAADPF
;
A
#
# COMPACT_ATOMS: atom_id res chain seq x y z
N SER A 1 -14.85 38.83 -6.47
CA SER A 1 -13.69 38.43 -5.65
C SER A 1 -14.09 37.24 -4.79
N SER A 2 -13.74 36.04 -5.22
CA SER A 2 -13.90 34.85 -4.39
C SER A 2 -12.94 34.95 -3.20
N PRO A 3 -13.41 34.90 -1.96
CA PRO A 3 -12.50 34.77 -0.85
C PRO A 3 -11.79 33.41 -0.99
N TYR A 4 -10.49 33.42 -1.10
CA TYR A 4 -9.68 32.22 -0.89
C TYR A 4 -9.93 31.74 0.54
N VAL A 5 -10.87 30.86 0.72
CA VAL A 5 -10.93 30.06 1.93
C VAL A 5 -9.76 29.09 1.83
N MET A 6 -8.64 29.45 2.43
CA MET A 6 -7.57 28.51 2.70
C MET A 6 -8.12 27.50 3.71
N THR A 7 -8.76 26.45 3.20
CA THR A 7 -9.03 25.29 4.02
C THR A 7 -7.65 24.64 4.32
N SER A 8 -7.10 24.92 5.49
CA SER A 8 -5.93 24.25 5.97
C SER A 8 -6.26 22.76 6.10
N ARG A 9 -5.70 21.94 5.24
CA ARG A 9 -5.82 20.48 5.33
C ARG A 9 -4.64 19.94 6.12
N GLN A 10 -4.91 19.15 7.15
CA GLN A 10 -3.87 18.46 7.89
C GLN A 10 -3.34 17.31 7.03
N ILE A 11 -2.02 17.27 6.85
CA ILE A 11 -1.30 16.21 6.17
C ILE A 11 -0.55 15.41 7.24
N ASN A 12 -0.83 14.12 7.32
CA ASN A 12 -0.18 13.21 8.24
C ASN A 12 0.84 12.35 7.49
N ILE A 13 1.91 11.99 8.17
CA ILE A 13 2.89 11.00 7.70
C ILE A 13 3.05 9.93 8.77
N PRO A 14 3.53 8.73 8.44
CA PRO A 14 3.83 7.72 9.44
C PRO A 14 4.85 8.24 10.46
N TYR A 15 4.45 8.25 11.73
CA TYR A 15 5.33 8.70 12.82
C TYR A 15 6.35 7.62 13.21
N LEU A 16 5.95 6.35 13.08
CA LEU A 16 6.80 5.18 13.28
C LEU A 16 7.07 4.52 11.93
N LEU A 17 8.33 4.39 11.56
CA LEU A 17 8.73 3.72 10.33
C LEU A 17 9.94 2.82 10.58
N LYS A 18 9.77 1.52 10.33
CA LYS A 18 10.83 0.51 10.42
C LYS A 18 10.85 -0.34 9.16
N ILE A 19 11.95 -0.30 8.45
CA ILE A 19 12.20 -1.14 7.26
C ILE A 19 13.55 -1.81 7.46
N GLY A 20 13.57 -3.13 7.46
CA GLY A 20 14.80 -3.89 7.60
C GLY A 20 14.55 -5.34 8.02
N GLU A 21 15.62 -6.06 8.23
CA GLU A 21 15.60 -7.45 8.68
C GLU A 21 15.21 -7.55 10.16
N GLY A 22 14.50 -8.61 10.55
CA GLY A 22 14.16 -8.90 11.94
C GLY A 22 13.25 -7.90 12.63
N LYS A 23 12.52 -7.07 11.90
CA LYS A 23 11.70 -5.99 12.48
C LYS A 23 10.46 -6.48 13.21
N ILE A 24 9.88 -7.59 12.77
CA ILE A 24 8.70 -8.19 13.43
C ILE A 24 8.99 -8.58 14.89
N ALA A 25 10.17 -9.14 15.15
CA ALA A 25 10.55 -9.51 16.49
C ALA A 25 10.71 -8.30 17.44
N LYS A 26 10.86 -7.11 16.91
CA LYS A 26 11.04 -5.86 17.67
C LYS A 26 9.76 -5.03 17.80
N ILE A 27 8.63 -5.52 17.29
CA ILE A 27 7.39 -4.72 17.28
C ILE A 27 6.93 -4.33 18.68
N GLY A 28 7.15 -5.19 19.68
CA GLY A 28 6.83 -4.89 21.08
C GLY A 28 7.56 -3.67 21.60
N LYS A 29 8.86 -3.57 21.30
CA LYS A 29 9.65 -2.38 21.65
C LYS A 29 9.11 -1.11 20.98
N TYR A 30 8.77 -1.20 19.69
CA TYR A 30 8.26 -0.03 18.96
C TYR A 30 6.93 0.48 19.53
N LEU A 31 6.04 -0.43 19.92
CA LEU A 31 4.76 -0.12 20.55
C LEU A 31 4.96 0.45 21.95
N PHE A 32 5.85 -0.16 22.75
CA PHE A 32 6.19 0.29 24.08
C PHE A 32 6.74 1.74 24.10
N ASP A 33 7.64 2.04 23.18
CA ASP A 33 8.24 3.38 23.04
C ASP A 33 7.21 4.47 22.67
N LYS A 34 6.00 4.08 22.29
CA LYS A 34 4.88 4.96 21.94
C LYS A 34 3.68 4.85 22.91
N ASP A 35 3.87 4.24 24.07
CA ASP A 35 2.81 3.99 25.05
C ASP A 35 1.60 3.21 24.52
N MET A 36 1.80 2.41 23.50
CA MET A 36 0.77 1.56 22.89
C MET A 36 0.80 0.15 23.47
N THR A 37 0.51 0.04 24.76
CA THR A 37 0.69 -1.20 25.54
C THR A 37 -0.50 -2.16 25.48
N GLY A 38 -1.63 -1.72 24.96
CA GLY A 38 -2.82 -2.57 24.71
C GLY A 38 -3.22 -2.47 23.25
N ILE A 39 -3.29 -3.60 22.54
CA ILE A 39 -3.55 -3.62 21.10
C ILE A 39 -4.70 -4.53 20.71
N ALA A 40 -5.35 -4.19 19.60
CA ALA A 40 -6.13 -5.11 18.80
C ALA A 40 -5.25 -5.61 17.65
N LEU A 41 -5.16 -6.93 17.49
CA LEU A 41 -4.31 -7.57 16.49
C LEU A 41 -5.18 -8.30 15.47
N PHE A 42 -5.02 -7.93 14.20
CA PHE A 42 -5.69 -8.59 13.08
C PHE A 42 -4.66 -9.28 12.19
N TRP A 43 -4.92 -10.56 11.92
CA TRP A 43 -4.10 -11.39 11.07
C TRP A 43 -4.72 -11.60 9.70
N GLY A 44 -3.91 -11.58 8.65
CA GLY A 44 -4.27 -12.19 7.39
C GLY A 44 -4.33 -13.71 7.51
N GLU A 45 -5.06 -14.37 6.62
CA GLU A 45 -5.17 -15.83 6.60
C GLU A 45 -3.79 -16.50 6.54
N GLY A 46 -3.53 -17.42 7.46
CA GLY A 46 -2.28 -18.16 7.57
C GLY A 46 -1.10 -17.40 8.21
N MET A 47 -1.25 -16.10 8.47
CA MET A 47 -0.15 -15.27 8.99
C MET A 47 0.15 -15.54 10.46
N GLU A 48 -0.85 -15.82 11.28
CA GLU A 48 -0.63 -16.19 12.69
C GLU A 48 0.22 -17.45 12.80
N LYS A 49 -0.07 -18.46 12.00
CA LYS A 49 0.73 -19.70 11.96
C LYS A 49 2.17 -19.44 11.57
N MET A 50 2.39 -18.54 10.62
CA MET A 50 3.72 -18.24 10.08
C MET A 50 4.54 -17.32 10.99
N LEU A 51 3.93 -16.27 11.55
CA LEU A 51 4.61 -15.16 12.20
C LEU A 51 4.29 -15.03 13.69
N GLY A 52 3.23 -15.68 14.18
CA GLY A 52 2.69 -15.49 15.52
C GLY A 52 3.69 -15.72 16.62
N GLY A 53 4.52 -16.75 16.51
CA GLY A 53 5.54 -17.07 17.52
C GLY A 53 6.58 -15.94 17.70
N ARG A 54 7.09 -15.39 16.60
CA ARG A 54 8.08 -14.30 16.64
C ARG A 54 7.45 -13.00 17.10
N LEU A 55 6.28 -12.68 16.58
CA LEU A 55 5.58 -11.43 16.89
C LEU A 55 5.14 -11.42 18.35
N LYS A 56 4.50 -12.46 18.85
CA LYS A 56 4.00 -12.55 20.22
C LYS A 56 5.12 -12.54 21.26
N ARG A 57 6.24 -13.18 20.98
CA ARG A 57 7.42 -13.07 21.85
C ARG A 57 7.91 -11.64 21.99
N GLY A 58 8.02 -10.93 20.86
CA GLY A 58 8.41 -9.52 20.87
C GLY A 58 7.43 -8.63 21.63
N LEU A 59 6.15 -8.93 21.60
CA LEU A 59 5.13 -8.24 22.39
C LEU A 59 5.29 -8.54 23.88
N ASP A 60 5.42 -9.81 24.25
CA ASP A 60 5.55 -10.25 25.65
C ASP A 60 6.80 -9.67 26.33
N GLU A 61 7.92 -9.63 25.62
CA GLU A 61 9.19 -9.05 26.14
C GLU A 61 9.06 -7.59 26.59
N HIS A 62 8.07 -6.88 26.08
CA HIS A 62 7.83 -5.46 26.38
C HIS A 62 6.49 -5.20 27.06
N GLY A 63 5.83 -6.24 27.52
CA GLY A 63 4.58 -6.12 28.26
C GLY A 63 3.42 -5.58 27.44
N ILE A 64 3.41 -5.82 26.12
CA ILE A 64 2.29 -5.45 25.25
C ILE A 64 1.20 -6.49 25.36
N GLU A 65 0.00 -6.07 25.75
CA GLU A 65 -1.15 -6.92 25.90
C GLU A 65 -1.99 -6.97 24.63
N ILE A 66 -2.31 -8.17 24.16
CA ILE A 66 -3.27 -8.38 23.07
C ILE A 66 -4.66 -8.44 23.67
N LEU A 67 -5.42 -7.36 23.55
CA LEU A 67 -6.77 -7.24 24.11
C LEU A 67 -7.85 -7.84 23.20
N SER A 68 -7.57 -7.91 21.91
CA SER A 68 -8.42 -8.54 20.89
C SER A 68 -7.54 -9.12 19.79
N GLU A 69 -7.89 -10.29 19.28
CA GLU A 69 -7.13 -10.98 18.25
C GLU A 69 -8.07 -11.75 17.33
N ASP A 70 -8.00 -11.46 16.02
CA ASP A 70 -8.84 -12.10 15.02
C ASP A 70 -8.08 -12.31 13.71
N THR A 71 -8.51 -13.32 12.95
CA THR A 71 -8.08 -13.54 11.57
C THR A 71 -9.12 -12.99 10.61
N VAL A 72 -8.69 -12.16 9.67
CA VAL A 72 -9.55 -11.47 8.71
C VAL A 72 -9.61 -12.24 7.40
N SER A 73 -10.81 -12.60 6.97
CA SER A 73 -11.10 -13.21 5.67
C SER A 73 -12.02 -12.37 4.78
N SER A 74 -12.70 -11.41 5.35
CA SER A 74 -13.69 -10.55 4.68
C SER A 74 -13.32 -9.08 4.80
N ILE A 75 -13.58 -8.32 3.74
CA ILE A 75 -13.48 -6.84 3.72
C ILE A 75 -14.86 -6.20 3.62
N ALA A 76 -15.91 -6.92 3.97
CA ALA A 76 -17.26 -6.36 4.03
C ALA A 76 -17.36 -5.28 5.11
N VAL A 77 -17.98 -4.15 4.77
CA VAL A 77 -18.12 -3.01 5.69
C VAL A 77 -18.85 -3.41 6.97
N GLU A 78 -19.78 -4.34 6.88
CA GLU A 78 -20.55 -4.88 8.02
C GLU A 78 -19.59 -5.58 9.01
N ASP A 79 -18.66 -6.39 8.53
CA ASP A 79 -17.70 -7.11 9.37
C ASP A 79 -16.68 -6.15 10.00
N ILE A 80 -16.23 -5.15 9.26
CA ILE A 80 -15.34 -4.11 9.77
C ILE A 80 -16.01 -3.30 10.86
N THR A 81 -17.26 -2.89 10.64
CA THR A 81 -18.05 -2.12 11.59
C THR A 81 -18.32 -2.93 12.87
N ALA A 82 -18.69 -4.21 12.72
CA ALA A 82 -18.89 -5.11 13.85
C ALA A 82 -17.61 -5.27 14.68
N ALA A 83 -16.45 -5.44 14.04
CA ALA A 83 -15.17 -5.50 14.72
C ALA A 83 -14.86 -4.20 15.48
N ALA A 84 -15.09 -3.05 14.86
CA ALA A 84 -14.86 -1.75 15.50
C ALA A 84 -15.71 -1.57 16.77
N PHE A 85 -16.98 -1.93 16.72
CA PHE A 85 -17.88 -1.81 17.86
C PHE A 85 -17.59 -2.83 18.97
N SER A 86 -16.93 -3.93 18.67
CA SER A 86 -16.64 -4.99 19.64
C SER A 86 -15.26 -4.88 20.29
N LEU A 87 -14.42 -3.92 19.91
CA LEU A 87 -13.12 -3.75 20.53
C LEU A 87 -13.24 -3.40 22.01
N PRO A 88 -12.45 -4.07 22.88
CA PRO A 88 -12.45 -3.77 24.31
C PRO A 88 -11.99 -2.35 24.60
N ALA A 89 -12.46 -1.81 25.73
CA ALA A 89 -11.85 -0.60 26.28
C ALA A 89 -10.37 -0.85 26.61
N GLY A 90 -9.55 0.17 26.43
CA GLY A 90 -8.11 0.08 26.69
C GLY A 90 -7.27 -0.26 25.47
N VAL A 91 -7.87 -0.59 24.32
CA VAL A 91 -7.12 -0.68 23.05
C VAL A 91 -6.56 0.69 22.69
N LYS A 92 -5.24 0.77 22.56
CA LYS A 92 -4.52 2.00 22.23
C LYS A 92 -4.02 2.06 20.79
N ALA A 93 -3.95 0.92 20.14
CA ALA A 93 -3.57 0.81 18.74
C ALA A 93 -4.20 -0.42 18.09
N VAL A 94 -4.43 -0.32 16.79
CA VAL A 94 -4.85 -1.43 15.94
C VAL A 94 -3.66 -1.86 15.09
N VAL A 95 -3.30 -3.13 15.13
CA VAL A 95 -2.18 -3.71 14.37
C VAL A 95 -2.73 -4.68 13.34
N GLY A 96 -2.43 -4.46 12.08
CA GLY A 96 -2.76 -5.37 10.98
C GLY A 96 -1.52 -6.05 10.44
N VAL A 97 -1.51 -7.37 10.35
CA VAL A 97 -0.38 -8.19 9.87
C VAL A 97 -0.84 -9.06 8.72
N GLY A 98 -0.33 -8.80 7.54
CA GLY A 98 -0.67 -9.61 6.36
C GLY A 98 -0.69 -8.84 5.05
N GLY A 99 -1.52 -9.29 4.14
CA GLY A 99 -1.73 -8.68 2.83
C GLY A 99 -2.83 -7.60 2.84
N GLY A 100 -3.24 -7.19 1.65
CA GLY A 100 -4.15 -6.05 1.46
C GLY A 100 -5.47 -6.14 2.21
N LYS A 101 -6.11 -7.33 2.27
CA LYS A 101 -7.41 -7.50 2.94
C LYS A 101 -7.34 -7.12 4.42
N VAL A 102 -6.42 -7.74 5.16
CA VAL A 102 -6.30 -7.48 6.60
C VAL A 102 -5.81 -6.06 6.87
N LEU A 103 -4.94 -5.51 6.01
CA LEU A 103 -4.44 -4.16 6.18
C LEU A 103 -5.55 -3.13 5.97
N ASP A 104 -6.39 -3.29 4.96
CA ASP A 104 -7.55 -2.44 4.73
C ASP A 104 -8.58 -2.54 5.86
N PHE A 105 -8.82 -3.76 6.33
CA PHE A 105 -9.70 -4.03 7.46
C PHE A 105 -9.23 -3.31 8.73
N ALA A 106 -7.98 -3.52 9.12
CA ALA A 106 -7.39 -2.90 10.31
C ALA A 106 -7.33 -1.37 10.19
N LYS A 107 -6.95 -0.85 9.02
CA LYS A 107 -6.92 0.58 8.73
C LYS A 107 -8.30 1.23 8.91
N TYR A 108 -9.33 0.65 8.32
CA TYR A 108 -10.67 1.22 8.42
C TYR A 108 -11.28 1.06 9.81
N THR A 109 -11.02 -0.05 10.50
CA THR A 109 -11.39 -0.23 11.92
C THR A 109 -10.79 0.88 12.78
N SER A 110 -9.50 1.12 12.64
CA SER A 110 -8.79 2.18 13.39
C SER A 110 -9.32 3.57 13.06
N TYR A 111 -9.62 3.82 11.79
CA TYR A 111 -10.18 5.08 11.33
C TYR A 111 -11.54 5.39 11.96
N LEU A 112 -12.43 4.40 12.01
CA LEU A 112 -13.75 4.54 12.65
C LEU A 112 -13.65 4.87 14.13
N LEU A 113 -12.65 4.32 14.81
CA LEU A 113 -12.43 4.50 16.26
C LEU A 113 -11.47 5.63 16.60
N ARG A 114 -10.86 6.26 15.60
CA ARG A 114 -9.79 7.27 15.78
C ARG A 114 -8.61 6.76 16.60
N LEU A 115 -8.26 5.50 16.40
CA LEU A 115 -7.10 4.87 17.02
C LEU A 115 -5.90 4.90 16.07
N PRO A 116 -4.67 4.91 16.59
CA PRO A 116 -3.48 4.70 15.78
C PRO A 116 -3.52 3.35 15.08
N TYR A 117 -3.13 3.32 13.81
CA TYR A 117 -3.01 2.11 13.00
C TYR A 117 -1.54 1.79 12.73
N ILE A 118 -1.14 0.56 13.02
CA ILE A 118 0.18 0.03 12.71
C ILE A 118 0.04 -0.99 11.59
N SER A 119 0.61 -0.67 10.45
CA SER A 119 0.64 -1.52 9.26
C SER A 119 1.87 -2.42 9.28
N VAL A 120 1.66 -3.72 9.26
CA VAL A 120 2.73 -4.74 9.17
C VAL A 120 2.50 -5.56 7.91
N PRO A 121 2.85 -5.03 6.73
CA PRO A 121 2.66 -5.74 5.47
C PRO A 121 3.61 -6.92 5.37
N THR A 122 3.11 -8.05 4.88
CA THR A 122 3.89 -9.27 4.67
C THR A 122 4.30 -9.47 3.21
N SER A 123 3.83 -8.58 2.32
CA SER A 123 4.22 -8.52 0.92
C SER A 123 4.30 -7.07 0.45
N MET A 124 5.05 -6.84 -0.62
CA MET A 124 5.17 -5.53 -1.28
C MET A 124 4.44 -5.54 -2.63
N SER A 125 3.20 -5.98 -2.65
CA SER A 125 2.43 -6.15 -3.90
C SER A 125 1.79 -4.87 -4.43
N ASN A 126 1.57 -3.88 -3.59
CA ASN A 126 1.05 -2.55 -3.93
C ASN A 126 1.27 -1.55 -2.79
N ASP A 127 0.89 -0.30 -3.01
CA ASP A 127 1.07 0.81 -2.05
C ASP A 127 -0.02 0.90 -0.98
N GLY A 128 -1.00 0.00 -0.99
CA GLY A 128 -2.14 0.03 -0.06
C GLY A 128 -1.77 -0.02 1.42
N PHE A 129 -0.62 -0.61 1.77
CA PHE A 129 -0.16 -0.68 3.16
C PHE A 129 0.14 0.69 3.78
N CYS A 130 0.35 1.72 2.99
CA CYS A 130 0.66 3.08 3.44
C CYS A 130 -0.23 4.15 2.78
N SER A 131 -1.31 3.79 2.11
CA SER A 131 -2.22 4.73 1.48
C SER A 131 -3.24 5.31 2.48
N PRO A 132 -3.80 6.52 2.19
CA PRO A 132 -4.84 7.13 3.03
C PRO A 132 -6.25 6.57 2.77
N THR A 133 -6.38 5.51 1.99
CA THR A 133 -7.66 4.91 1.61
C THR A 133 -7.73 3.45 2.00
N SER A 134 -8.93 2.92 2.11
CA SER A 134 -9.20 1.50 2.30
C SER A 134 -10.10 0.97 1.20
N SER A 135 -9.79 -0.22 0.69
CA SER A 135 -10.64 -0.94 -0.24
C SER A 135 -11.52 -1.91 0.54
N LEU A 136 -12.83 -1.77 0.43
CA LEU A 136 -13.80 -2.60 1.14
C LEU A 136 -15.00 -2.94 0.26
N THR A 137 -15.80 -3.88 0.70
CA THR A 137 -17.04 -4.26 0.03
C THR A 137 -18.23 -3.67 0.76
N ALA A 138 -19.08 -2.96 0.03
CA ALA A 138 -20.35 -2.43 0.53
C ALA A 138 -21.44 -2.65 -0.51
N GLY A 139 -22.58 -3.20 -0.08
CA GLY A 139 -23.70 -3.49 -0.98
C GLY A 139 -23.32 -4.44 -2.13
N GLY A 140 -22.45 -5.42 -1.90
CA GLY A 140 -21.98 -6.37 -2.91
C GLY A 140 -20.98 -5.83 -3.93
N ALA A 141 -20.58 -4.56 -3.83
CA ALA A 141 -19.60 -3.92 -4.72
C ALA A 141 -18.34 -3.50 -3.96
N ARG A 142 -17.18 -3.66 -4.61
CA ARG A 142 -15.92 -3.16 -4.07
C ARG A 142 -15.86 -1.64 -4.22
N LYS A 143 -15.49 -0.97 -3.11
CA LYS A 143 -15.37 0.50 -3.05
C LYS A 143 -14.06 0.88 -2.37
N THR A 144 -13.46 1.94 -2.89
CA THR A 144 -12.35 2.62 -2.22
C THR A 144 -12.90 3.81 -1.45
N VAL A 145 -12.68 3.81 -0.15
CA VAL A 145 -13.18 4.86 0.76
C VAL A 145 -12.02 5.58 1.43
N LYS A 146 -12.27 6.83 1.80
CA LYS A 146 -11.32 7.61 2.60
C LYS A 146 -11.13 6.95 3.96
N SER A 147 -9.89 6.82 4.37
CA SER A 147 -9.48 6.44 5.72
C SER A 147 -8.33 7.34 6.17
N ALA A 148 -7.36 6.80 6.87
CA ALA A 148 -6.20 7.57 7.29
C ALA A 148 -4.90 6.82 6.95
N ILE A 149 -3.85 7.58 6.69
CA ILE A 149 -2.51 7.02 6.54
C ILE A 149 -2.11 6.33 7.87
N PRO A 150 -1.33 5.23 7.85
CA PRO A 150 -0.91 4.57 9.08
C PRO A 150 -0.12 5.50 10.00
N TYR A 151 -0.32 5.37 11.30
CA TYR A 151 0.56 5.96 12.31
C TYR A 151 1.95 5.35 12.24
N GLY A 152 2.02 4.02 12.06
CA GLY A 152 3.26 3.29 11.94
C GLY A 152 3.23 2.27 10.83
N VAL A 153 4.41 2.05 10.23
CA VAL A 153 4.65 1.02 9.23
C VAL A 153 5.88 0.22 9.66
N VAL A 154 5.73 -1.09 9.75
CA VAL A 154 6.82 -2.02 10.09
C VAL A 154 6.95 -3.04 8.98
N ILE A 155 8.02 -2.96 8.21
CA ILE A 155 8.33 -3.85 7.09
C ILE A 155 9.53 -4.69 7.44
N ASP A 156 9.32 -5.99 7.57
CA ASP A 156 10.38 -6.97 7.81
C ASP A 156 10.82 -7.58 6.47
N LEU A 157 12.04 -7.28 6.05
CA LEU A 157 12.55 -7.73 4.76
C LEU A 157 12.77 -9.25 4.71
N ASP A 158 12.97 -9.92 5.84
CA ASP A 158 13.04 -11.39 5.89
C ASP A 158 11.67 -12.01 5.54
N VAL A 159 10.59 -11.37 6.00
CA VAL A 159 9.22 -11.79 5.69
C VAL A 159 8.92 -11.55 4.21
N ILE A 160 9.26 -10.37 3.70
CA ILE A 160 9.04 -10.01 2.28
C ILE A 160 9.82 -10.95 1.36
N ALA A 161 11.04 -11.32 1.70
CA ALA A 161 11.88 -12.24 0.93
C ALA A 161 11.25 -13.63 0.77
N GLY A 162 10.42 -14.05 1.72
CA GLY A 162 9.70 -15.34 1.69
C GLY A 162 8.45 -15.36 0.80
N CYS A 163 8.03 -14.21 0.25
CA CYS A 163 6.85 -14.14 -0.61
C CYS A 163 7.09 -14.70 -2.01
N PRO A 164 6.03 -15.26 -2.65
CA PRO A 164 6.09 -15.61 -4.08
C PRO A 164 6.49 -14.40 -4.93
N LYS A 165 7.22 -14.65 -6.01
CA LYS A 165 7.69 -13.61 -6.94
C LYS A 165 6.56 -12.79 -7.56
N SER A 166 5.36 -13.36 -7.68
CA SER A 166 4.17 -12.64 -8.17
C SER A 166 3.88 -11.37 -7.38
N PHE A 167 4.08 -11.40 -6.07
CA PHE A 167 3.89 -10.22 -5.21
C PHE A 167 4.93 -9.13 -5.50
N LEU A 168 6.17 -9.51 -5.74
CA LEU A 168 7.24 -8.60 -6.12
C LEU A 168 6.93 -7.91 -7.46
N TYR A 169 6.56 -8.68 -8.46
CA TYR A 169 6.20 -8.13 -9.78
C TYR A 169 4.98 -7.23 -9.71
N SER A 170 3.97 -7.60 -8.90
CA SER A 170 2.83 -6.75 -8.65
C SER A 170 3.25 -5.39 -8.06
N GLY A 171 4.14 -5.38 -7.09
CA GLY A 171 4.68 -4.14 -6.52
C GLY A 171 5.42 -3.28 -7.54
N VAL A 172 6.24 -3.89 -8.37
CA VAL A 172 6.92 -3.19 -9.48
C VAL A 172 5.91 -2.57 -10.44
N GLY A 173 4.88 -3.33 -10.84
CA GLY A 173 3.81 -2.84 -11.72
C GLY A 173 3.03 -1.68 -11.11
N ASP A 174 2.71 -1.75 -9.83
CA ASP A 174 2.01 -0.68 -9.13
C ASP A 174 2.84 0.61 -9.08
N MET A 175 4.16 0.50 -8.94
CA MET A 175 5.07 1.64 -9.05
C MET A 175 5.12 2.22 -10.47
N ILE A 176 5.19 1.37 -11.49
CA ILE A 176 5.23 1.79 -12.89
C ILE A 176 3.95 2.51 -13.30
N ALA A 177 2.81 2.18 -12.71
CA ALA A 177 1.54 2.87 -12.94
C ALA A 177 1.63 4.39 -12.77
N LYS A 178 2.54 4.87 -11.94
CA LYS A 178 2.74 6.31 -11.72
C LYS A 178 3.19 7.08 -12.94
N VAL A 179 3.89 6.43 -13.86
CA VAL A 179 4.35 7.07 -15.10
C VAL A 179 3.15 7.57 -15.91
N SER A 180 2.18 6.70 -16.17
CA SER A 180 0.96 7.09 -16.90
C SER A 180 0.01 7.94 -16.04
N ALA A 181 -0.09 7.66 -14.74
CA ALA A 181 -0.94 8.41 -13.84
C ALA A 181 -0.52 9.88 -13.70
N LEU A 182 0.75 10.16 -13.55
CA LEU A 182 1.29 11.53 -13.47
C LEU A 182 1.08 12.30 -14.77
N TRP A 183 1.23 11.65 -15.89
CA TRP A 183 0.92 12.23 -17.20
C TRP A 183 -0.55 12.62 -17.30
N ASP A 184 -1.45 11.71 -16.98
CA ASP A 184 -2.90 11.95 -17.00
C ASP A 184 -3.30 13.08 -16.07
N TRP A 185 -2.74 13.10 -14.85
CA TRP A 185 -3.02 14.15 -13.89
C TRP A 185 -2.58 15.52 -14.38
N LYS A 186 -1.39 15.63 -14.95
CA LYS A 186 -0.88 16.87 -15.53
C LYS A 186 -1.72 17.31 -16.73
N ALA A 187 -2.14 16.39 -17.58
CA ALA A 187 -3.00 16.66 -18.70
C ALA A 187 -4.38 17.19 -18.26
N ALA A 188 -4.98 16.59 -17.24
CA ALA A 188 -6.24 17.04 -16.65
C ALA A 188 -6.13 18.45 -16.05
N PHE A 189 -5.03 18.73 -15.36
CA PHE A 189 -4.73 20.08 -14.85
C PHE A 189 -4.59 21.11 -15.97
N ASN A 190 -3.84 20.80 -17.01
CA ASN A 190 -3.63 21.70 -18.14
C ASN A 190 -4.94 22.02 -18.90
N ARG A 191 -5.91 21.11 -18.85
CA ARG A 191 -7.25 21.30 -19.42
C ARG A 191 -8.23 21.98 -18.45
N GLY A 192 -7.80 22.30 -17.23
CA GLY A 192 -8.62 22.93 -16.21
C GLY A 192 -9.63 22.03 -15.51
N TYR A 193 -9.52 20.72 -15.64
CA TYR A 193 -10.45 19.76 -15.04
C TYR A 193 -10.13 19.44 -13.60
N GLU A 194 -8.86 19.50 -13.19
CA GLU A 194 -8.42 19.11 -11.86
C GLU A 194 -7.37 20.05 -11.30
N ARG A 195 -7.25 20.05 -9.98
CA ARG A 195 -6.14 20.69 -9.29
C ARG A 195 -4.91 19.80 -9.35
N PHE A 196 -3.75 20.40 -9.35
CA PHE A 196 -2.46 19.72 -9.33
C PHE A 196 -1.66 20.15 -8.11
N ASN A 197 -0.99 19.20 -7.47
CA ASN A 197 -0.11 19.48 -6.34
C ASN A 197 1.33 19.16 -6.75
N ASP A 198 2.14 20.18 -6.89
CA ASP A 198 3.53 20.05 -7.34
C ASP A 198 4.39 19.21 -6.39
N PHE A 199 4.18 19.37 -5.07
CA PHE A 199 4.95 18.61 -4.10
C PHE A 199 4.58 17.12 -4.12
N ALA A 200 3.32 16.78 -4.19
CA ALA A 200 2.86 15.39 -4.32
C ALA A 200 3.37 14.76 -5.62
N SER A 201 3.35 15.50 -6.71
CA SER A 201 3.91 15.07 -8.00
C SER A 201 5.41 14.78 -7.90
N MET A 202 6.16 15.69 -7.29
CA MET A 202 7.61 15.51 -7.06
C MET A 202 7.90 14.28 -6.19
N MET A 203 7.13 14.05 -5.13
CA MET A 203 7.25 12.86 -4.28
C MET A 203 7.00 11.58 -5.06
N SER A 204 5.99 11.57 -5.94
CA SER A 204 5.67 10.44 -6.79
C SER A 204 6.78 10.17 -7.83
N TYR A 205 7.34 11.20 -8.46
CA TYR A 205 8.50 11.06 -9.34
C TYR A 205 9.73 10.54 -8.61
N ASN A 206 10.04 11.05 -7.42
CA ASN A 206 11.15 10.56 -6.62
C ASN A 206 10.99 9.08 -6.24
N SER A 207 9.77 8.63 -6.01
CA SER A 207 9.49 7.21 -5.75
C SER A 207 9.80 6.33 -6.97
N LEU A 208 9.51 6.80 -8.18
CA LEU A 208 9.88 6.12 -9.42
C LEU A 208 11.39 6.09 -9.62
N ASP A 209 12.09 7.20 -9.37
CA ASP A 209 13.54 7.28 -9.51
C ASP A 209 14.26 6.27 -8.62
N LEU A 210 13.79 6.09 -7.38
CA LEU A 210 14.33 5.06 -6.48
C LEU A 210 14.26 3.66 -7.09
N LEU A 211 13.19 3.36 -7.81
CA LEU A 211 13.01 2.08 -8.47
C LEU A 211 13.86 1.99 -9.76
N PHE A 212 13.84 3.02 -10.59
CA PHE A 212 14.62 3.07 -11.83
C PHE A 212 16.13 2.94 -11.60
N LEU A 213 16.66 3.53 -10.52
CA LEU A 213 18.06 3.37 -10.13
C LEU A 213 18.42 1.92 -9.78
N ARG A 214 17.47 1.03 -9.60
CA ARG A 214 17.65 -0.38 -9.26
C ARG A 214 17.30 -1.35 -10.40
N HIS A 215 17.02 -0.83 -11.60
CA HIS A 215 16.56 -1.67 -12.71
C HIS A 215 17.52 -2.82 -13.08
N SER A 216 18.83 -2.61 -12.91
CA SER A 216 19.86 -3.62 -13.16
C SER A 216 20.15 -4.53 -11.95
N SER A 217 19.49 -4.30 -10.80
CA SER A 217 19.66 -5.11 -9.59
C SER A 217 18.79 -6.37 -9.64
N ASP A 218 19.27 -7.45 -9.02
CA ASP A 218 18.45 -8.64 -8.82
C ASP A 218 17.18 -8.27 -8.01
N PRO A 219 15.97 -8.50 -8.56
CA PRO A 219 14.72 -8.22 -7.85
C PRO A 219 14.56 -8.97 -6.53
N ALA A 220 15.20 -10.13 -6.39
CA ALA A 220 15.20 -10.91 -5.15
C ALA A 220 16.17 -10.36 -4.11
N SER A 221 17.06 -9.44 -4.46
CA SER A 221 18.04 -8.90 -3.53
C SER A 221 17.39 -8.04 -2.43
N PRO A 222 17.91 -8.08 -1.19
CA PRO A 222 17.42 -7.23 -0.10
C PRO A 222 17.45 -5.74 -0.45
N ARG A 223 18.44 -5.34 -1.25
CA ARG A 223 18.59 -3.95 -1.70
C ARG A 223 17.46 -3.52 -2.62
N PHE A 224 17.08 -4.36 -3.58
CA PHE A 224 15.94 -4.09 -4.46
C PHE A 224 14.63 -4.05 -3.67
N GLN A 225 14.42 -5.02 -2.82
CA GLN A 225 13.22 -5.12 -1.98
C GLN A 225 13.07 -3.91 -1.05
N ARG A 226 14.16 -3.45 -0.46
CA ARG A 226 14.16 -2.22 0.36
C ARG A 226 13.79 -1.00 -0.48
N SER A 227 14.33 -0.87 -1.68
CA SER A 227 14.02 0.24 -2.60
C SER A 227 12.56 0.20 -3.02
N LEU A 228 12.02 -0.98 -3.34
CA LEU A 228 10.61 -1.16 -3.66
C LEU A 228 9.71 -0.78 -2.49
N ALA A 229 10.02 -1.24 -1.29
CA ALA A 229 9.26 -0.90 -0.08
C ALA A 229 9.24 0.61 0.18
N THR A 230 10.39 1.26 0.06
CA THR A 230 10.52 2.72 0.21
C THR A 230 9.73 3.46 -0.87
N SER A 231 9.78 3.00 -2.11
CA SER A 231 9.05 3.58 -3.23
C SER A 231 7.53 3.49 -3.02
N LEU A 232 7.03 2.33 -2.64
CA LEU A 232 5.60 2.13 -2.34
C LEU A 232 5.14 2.97 -1.14
N LEU A 233 5.99 3.13 -0.13
CA LEU A 233 5.73 4.04 1.00
C LEU A 233 5.55 5.49 0.51
N TYR A 234 6.47 6.00 -0.30
CA TYR A 234 6.39 7.34 -0.84
C TYR A 234 5.18 7.55 -1.73
N SER A 235 4.74 6.51 -2.43
CA SER A 235 3.49 6.53 -3.18
C SER A 235 2.28 6.83 -2.29
N GLY A 236 2.15 6.14 -1.17
CA GLY A 236 1.09 6.40 -0.20
C GLY A 236 1.15 7.80 0.38
N ILE A 237 2.34 8.29 0.70
CA ILE A 237 2.55 9.66 1.20
C ILE A 237 2.18 10.70 0.14
N ALA A 238 2.51 10.47 -1.13
CA ALA A 238 2.13 11.37 -2.22
C ALA A 238 0.60 11.51 -2.34
N MET A 239 -0.14 10.43 -2.21
CA MET A 239 -1.61 10.46 -2.20
C MET A 239 -2.15 11.21 -0.97
N GLU A 240 -1.56 11.05 0.19
CA GLU A 240 -1.91 11.82 1.41
C GLU A 240 -1.70 13.32 1.18
N ILE A 241 -0.56 13.72 0.64
CA ILE A 241 -0.24 15.13 0.35
C ILE A 241 -1.21 15.71 -0.68
N ALA A 242 -1.50 15.00 -1.74
CA ALA A 242 -2.42 15.44 -2.80
C ALA A 242 -3.88 15.47 -2.33
N GLY A 243 -4.28 14.60 -1.40
CA GLY A 243 -5.68 14.40 -0.99
C GLY A 243 -6.51 13.70 -2.06
N THR A 244 -5.86 13.01 -2.98
CA THR A 244 -6.45 12.25 -4.08
C THR A 244 -5.50 11.13 -4.48
N SER A 245 -6.02 10.10 -5.17
CA SER A 245 -5.21 9.02 -5.72
C SER A 245 -4.49 9.37 -7.03
N ARG A 246 -4.70 10.57 -7.58
CA ARG A 246 -4.13 10.98 -8.88
C ARG A 246 -2.60 10.84 -9.01
N PRO A 247 -1.79 11.05 -7.97
CA PRO A 247 -0.34 10.80 -8.06
C PRO A 247 0.04 9.37 -8.38
N ALA A 248 -0.87 8.41 -8.16
CA ALA A 248 -0.61 6.98 -8.29
C ALA A 248 -1.62 6.25 -9.20
N SER A 249 -2.72 6.88 -9.59
CA SER A 249 -3.82 6.24 -10.31
C SER A 249 -4.35 7.12 -11.43
N GLY A 250 -4.28 6.61 -12.64
CA GLY A 250 -4.76 7.23 -13.88
C GLY A 250 -5.46 6.22 -14.78
N SER A 251 -5.30 6.36 -16.09
CA SER A 251 -5.92 5.50 -17.11
C SER A 251 -5.60 4.03 -16.94
N GLU A 252 -4.40 3.67 -16.51
CA GLU A 252 -3.98 2.30 -16.26
C GLU A 252 -4.84 1.61 -15.20
N HIS A 253 -5.26 2.35 -14.17
CA HIS A 253 -6.17 1.82 -13.14
C HIS A 253 -7.58 1.60 -13.67
N LEU A 254 -8.06 2.44 -14.59
CA LEU A 254 -9.34 2.21 -15.26
C LEU A 254 -9.34 0.92 -16.07
N ILE A 255 -8.24 0.63 -16.75
CA ILE A 255 -8.05 -0.65 -17.47
C ILE A 255 -8.05 -1.82 -16.49
N SER A 256 -7.35 -1.71 -15.38
CA SER A 256 -7.32 -2.74 -14.33
C SER A 256 -8.70 -3.00 -13.73
N HIS A 257 -9.48 -1.94 -13.46
CA HIS A 257 -10.85 -2.08 -12.96
C HIS A 257 -11.75 -2.80 -14.00
N ALA A 258 -11.59 -2.48 -15.28
CA ALA A 258 -12.31 -3.19 -16.32
C ALA A 258 -11.93 -4.68 -16.40
N LEU A 259 -10.65 -5.01 -16.22
CA LEU A 259 -10.20 -6.40 -16.14
C LEU A 259 -10.77 -7.12 -14.91
N ASP A 260 -10.85 -6.46 -13.78
CA ASP A 260 -11.45 -7.02 -12.56
C ASP A 260 -12.93 -7.38 -12.77
N GLU A 261 -13.65 -6.62 -13.58
CA GLU A 261 -15.08 -6.85 -13.87
C GLU A 261 -15.31 -7.86 -15.00
N LEU A 262 -14.47 -7.84 -16.02
CA LEU A 262 -14.72 -8.54 -17.28
C LEU A 262 -13.93 -9.83 -17.43
N ALA A 263 -12.77 -9.95 -16.80
CA ALA A 263 -11.93 -11.13 -16.90
C ALA A 263 -12.50 -12.29 -16.07
N GLN A 264 -12.43 -13.51 -16.61
CA GLN A 264 -12.86 -14.70 -15.87
C GLN A 264 -12.01 -14.94 -14.60
N LYS A 265 -10.72 -14.63 -14.68
CA LYS A 265 -9.76 -14.73 -13.57
C LYS A 265 -8.88 -13.50 -13.56
N PRO A 266 -9.30 -12.44 -12.88
CA PRO A 266 -8.46 -11.25 -12.71
C PRO A 266 -7.10 -11.62 -12.09
N LYS A 267 -6.07 -10.95 -12.58
CA LYS A 267 -4.72 -11.09 -12.02
C LYS A 267 -4.52 -10.14 -10.85
N MET A 268 -3.38 -10.24 -10.19
CA MET A 268 -3.03 -9.29 -9.13
C MET A 268 -3.01 -7.86 -9.68
N HIS A 269 -3.46 -6.94 -8.86
CA HIS A 269 -3.61 -5.52 -9.20
C HIS A 269 -2.39 -4.93 -9.92
N GLY A 270 -1.20 -5.08 -9.34
CA GLY A 270 0.02 -4.53 -9.91
C GLY A 270 0.43 -5.16 -11.24
N LEU A 271 0.09 -6.42 -11.49
CA LEU A 271 0.32 -7.05 -12.79
C LEU A 271 -0.54 -6.40 -13.88
N GLN A 272 -1.80 -6.13 -13.56
CA GLN A 272 -2.74 -5.47 -14.45
C GLN A 272 -2.37 -4.01 -14.69
N VAL A 273 -2.14 -3.23 -13.63
CA VAL A 273 -1.81 -1.80 -13.80
C VAL A 273 -0.43 -1.58 -14.38
N GLY A 274 0.55 -2.43 -14.10
CA GLY A 274 1.89 -2.31 -14.68
C GLY A 274 1.89 -2.56 -16.18
N THR A 275 1.18 -3.58 -16.64
CA THR A 275 1.00 -3.86 -18.07
C THR A 275 0.22 -2.74 -18.75
N ALA A 276 -0.89 -2.31 -18.15
CA ALA A 276 -1.70 -1.22 -18.67
C ALA A 276 -0.92 0.10 -18.72
N ALA A 277 -0.08 0.37 -17.71
CA ALA A 277 0.75 1.58 -17.68
C ALA A 277 1.74 1.65 -18.84
N TYR A 278 2.34 0.53 -19.22
CA TYR A 278 3.21 0.48 -20.40
C TYR A 278 2.43 0.80 -21.68
N LEU A 279 1.24 0.23 -21.86
CA LEU A 279 0.38 0.54 -22.99
C LEU A 279 -0.06 2.01 -22.99
N CYS A 280 -0.48 2.53 -21.85
CA CYS A 280 -0.85 3.95 -21.70
C CYS A 280 0.33 4.88 -22.01
N ALA A 281 1.53 4.56 -21.52
CA ALA A 281 2.73 5.35 -21.81
C ALA A 281 3.04 5.43 -23.32
N MET A 282 2.88 4.32 -24.04
CA MET A 282 3.02 4.33 -25.50
C MET A 282 1.97 5.22 -26.18
N LEU A 283 0.71 5.13 -25.76
CA LEU A 283 -0.39 5.95 -26.32
C LEU A 283 -0.25 7.43 -25.98
N GLN A 284 0.34 7.74 -24.84
CA GLN A 284 0.64 9.12 -24.40
C GLN A 284 1.86 9.72 -25.10
N GLU A 285 2.61 8.93 -25.87
CA GLU A 285 3.95 9.30 -26.33
C GLU A 285 4.84 9.78 -25.17
N ASN A 286 4.70 9.10 -24.02
CA ASN A 286 5.34 9.48 -22.79
C ASN A 286 6.87 9.30 -22.91
N PRO A 287 7.68 10.32 -22.55
CA PRO A 287 9.14 10.23 -22.66
C PRO A 287 9.74 9.13 -21.78
N GLU A 288 9.05 8.68 -20.74
CA GLU A 288 9.48 7.60 -19.84
C GLU A 288 9.18 6.19 -20.38
N THR A 289 8.54 6.05 -21.54
CA THR A 289 8.15 4.74 -22.10
C THR A 289 9.36 3.79 -22.23
N GLY A 290 10.50 4.30 -22.66
CA GLY A 290 11.74 3.52 -22.76
C GLY A 290 12.21 3.01 -21.40
N GLY A 291 12.24 3.87 -20.39
CA GLY A 291 12.59 3.49 -19.01
C GLY A 291 11.64 2.46 -18.39
N VAL A 292 10.34 2.62 -18.65
CA VAL A 292 9.32 1.62 -18.24
C VAL A 292 9.61 0.26 -18.86
N ARG A 293 9.83 0.22 -20.18
CA ARG A 293 10.17 -1.02 -20.88
C ARG A 293 11.41 -1.68 -20.31
N ASP A 294 12.46 -0.88 -20.07
CA ASP A 294 13.73 -1.38 -19.57
C ASP A 294 13.62 -2.02 -18.20
N ILE A 295 12.89 -1.38 -17.26
CA ILE A 295 12.72 -1.95 -15.92
C ILE A 295 11.81 -3.18 -15.93
N LEU A 296 10.72 -3.17 -16.69
CA LEU A 296 9.81 -4.32 -16.78
C LEU A 296 10.49 -5.52 -17.46
N THR A 297 11.43 -5.28 -18.36
CA THR A 297 12.27 -6.32 -18.97
C THR A 297 13.32 -6.82 -17.99
N ALA A 298 14.10 -5.92 -17.41
CA ALA A 298 15.22 -6.29 -16.55
C ALA A 298 14.82 -6.99 -15.26
N THR A 299 13.67 -6.63 -14.68
CA THR A 299 13.12 -7.29 -13.48
C THR A 299 12.50 -8.65 -13.75
N GLY A 300 12.23 -9.00 -14.99
CA GLY A 300 11.51 -10.22 -15.37
C GLY A 300 9.98 -10.10 -15.32
N PHE A 301 9.44 -8.89 -15.15
CA PHE A 301 7.99 -8.64 -15.10
C PHE A 301 7.30 -9.10 -16.39
N PHE A 302 7.81 -8.74 -17.55
CA PHE A 302 7.22 -9.12 -18.83
C PHE A 302 7.24 -10.63 -19.05
N ASP A 303 8.33 -11.31 -18.72
CA ASP A 303 8.42 -12.77 -18.84
C ASP A 303 7.41 -13.46 -17.91
N PHE A 304 7.24 -12.92 -16.70
CA PHE A 304 6.27 -13.43 -15.75
C PHE A 304 4.83 -13.29 -16.24
N VAL A 305 4.45 -12.13 -16.77
CA VAL A 305 3.11 -11.87 -17.31
C VAL A 305 2.87 -12.68 -18.58
N ALA A 306 3.88 -12.82 -19.46
CA ALA A 306 3.77 -13.59 -20.69
C ALA A 306 3.56 -15.09 -20.43
N ALA A 307 4.05 -15.62 -19.32
CA ALA A 307 3.86 -17.01 -18.93
C ALA A 307 2.41 -17.36 -18.55
N ASP A 308 1.63 -16.37 -18.09
CA ASP A 308 0.21 -16.49 -17.75
C ASP A 308 -0.50 -15.17 -18.11
N PRO A 309 -0.81 -14.92 -19.38
CA PRO A 309 -1.38 -13.65 -19.85
C PRO A 309 -2.81 -13.42 -19.38
N PHE A 310 -3.26 -12.19 -19.54
CA PHE A 310 -4.61 -11.72 -19.18
C PHE A 310 -5.69 -12.31 -20.06
#